data_edccdb4e3809c237b28b97b2f658f5d0
#
_entry.id   edccdb4e3809c237b28b97b2f658f5d0
#
_cell.length_a   1.000
_cell.length_b   1.000
_cell.length_c   1.000
_cell.angle_alpha   90.00
_cell.angle_beta   90.00
_cell.angle_gamma   90.00
#
_symmetry.space_group_name_H-M   'P 1'
#
loop_
_entity.id
_entity.type
_entity.pdbx_description
1 polymer ?
#
loop_
_entity_poly.entity_id
_entity_poly.type
_entity_poly.pdbx_seq_one_letter_code
_entity_poly.pdbx_strand_id
1 'polypeptide(L)'
;MSDQIQLIAPDDWHVHLRDGEMLKQVVPYTAQMFRRAIVMPNLRPPVVTVEAAKAYRDQILAACDPRWGFTPLMTAYLTDDIAPEEIERGFHEGVFTAAKLYPANATTNSAAGVTELSHIHDVLLGMERIGMPLLIHGEVTDVDVDVFDREAVFIERSLKPIRDRYPDLKVVLEHITTEQAVDFVGSADQNLAATITPHHLPVSYTHLTLPTSIQV
;
A
#
# COMPACT_ATOMS: atom_id res chain seq x y z
N MET A 1 -7.34 -41.56 -1.22
CA MET A 1 -7.51 -40.26 -0.53
C MET A 1 -7.35 -39.21 -1.62
N SER A 2 -8.25 -38.23 -1.74
CA SER A 2 -8.11 -37.20 -2.78
C SER A 2 -7.03 -36.21 -2.33
N ASP A 3 -6.02 -35.97 -3.17
CA ASP A 3 -4.97 -34.96 -2.93
C ASP A 3 -5.45 -33.52 -3.19
N GLN A 4 -6.75 -33.25 -2.97
CA GLN A 4 -7.37 -31.96 -3.19
C GLN A 4 -7.57 -31.25 -1.85
N ILE A 5 -7.09 -30.00 -1.77
CA ILE A 5 -7.35 -29.06 -0.67
C ILE A 5 -8.32 -28.00 -1.20
N GLN A 6 -9.43 -27.81 -0.53
CA GLN A 6 -10.37 -26.74 -0.83
C GLN A 6 -10.08 -25.52 0.07
N LEU A 7 -9.80 -24.39 -0.53
CA LEU A 7 -9.54 -23.12 0.14
C LEU A 7 -10.55 -22.07 -0.29
N ILE A 8 -10.81 -21.08 0.59
CA ILE A 8 -11.46 -19.83 0.19
C ILE A 8 -10.51 -19.12 -0.78
N ALA A 9 -11.03 -18.57 -1.87
CA ALA A 9 -10.21 -17.81 -2.81
C ALA A 9 -9.54 -16.62 -2.06
N PRO A 10 -8.21 -16.56 -2.05
CA PRO A 10 -7.48 -15.54 -1.29
C PRO A 10 -7.61 -14.15 -1.93
N ASP A 11 -7.34 -13.13 -1.12
CA ASP A 11 -7.16 -11.75 -1.57
C ASP A 11 -5.67 -11.37 -1.44
N ASP A 12 -5.17 -10.54 -2.36
CA ASP A 12 -3.85 -9.93 -2.27
C ASP A 12 -4.00 -8.49 -1.76
N TRP A 13 -3.45 -8.23 -0.59
CA TRP A 13 -3.61 -6.92 0.05
C TRP A 13 -2.56 -5.88 -0.37
N HIS A 14 -1.63 -6.23 -1.27
CA HIS A 14 -0.62 -5.31 -1.77
C HIS A 14 0.04 -5.82 -3.06
N VAL A 15 -0.35 -5.30 -4.22
CA VAL A 15 0.25 -5.70 -5.49
C VAL A 15 0.62 -4.52 -6.39
N HIS A 16 1.76 -4.62 -7.06
CA HIS A 16 2.20 -3.70 -8.10
C HIS A 16 2.00 -4.34 -9.48
N LEU A 17 0.95 -3.95 -10.19
CA LEU A 17 0.66 -4.48 -11.52
C LEU A 17 1.35 -3.71 -12.66
N ARG A 18 1.98 -2.57 -12.32
CA ARG A 18 2.68 -1.71 -13.29
C ARG A 18 1.74 -1.24 -14.41
N ASP A 19 2.28 -0.86 -15.57
CA ASP A 19 1.53 -0.41 -16.74
C ASP A 19 2.13 -0.98 -18.04
N GLY A 20 1.54 -0.61 -19.18
CA GLY A 20 2.02 -0.96 -20.51
C GLY A 20 2.20 -2.47 -20.74
N GLU A 21 3.31 -2.86 -21.35
CA GLU A 21 3.56 -4.27 -21.67
C GLU A 21 3.83 -5.12 -20.41
N MET A 22 4.42 -4.52 -19.36
CA MET A 22 4.64 -5.24 -18.10
C MET A 22 3.31 -5.63 -17.45
N LEU A 23 2.32 -4.74 -17.44
CA LEU A 23 0.99 -5.03 -16.91
C LEU A 23 0.39 -6.30 -17.52
N LYS A 24 0.45 -6.43 -18.84
CA LYS A 24 -0.08 -7.59 -19.56
C LYS A 24 0.58 -8.90 -19.15
N GLN A 25 1.85 -8.83 -18.76
CA GLN A 25 2.62 -10.00 -18.34
C GLN A 25 2.37 -10.36 -16.86
N VAL A 26 2.20 -9.39 -15.96
CA VAL A 26 2.10 -9.67 -14.52
C VAL A 26 0.66 -9.88 -14.03
N VAL A 27 -0.34 -9.24 -14.65
CA VAL A 27 -1.75 -9.36 -14.25
C VAL A 27 -2.24 -10.82 -14.20
N PRO A 28 -1.92 -11.69 -15.18
CA PRO A 28 -2.38 -13.08 -15.15
C PRO A 28 -1.94 -13.85 -13.91
N TYR A 29 -0.75 -13.60 -13.39
CA TYR A 29 -0.24 -14.30 -12.19
C TYR A 29 -1.06 -13.96 -10.93
N THR A 30 -1.46 -12.70 -10.78
CA THR A 30 -2.33 -12.28 -9.67
C THR A 30 -3.78 -12.72 -9.90
N ALA A 31 -4.33 -12.44 -11.08
CA ALA A 31 -5.75 -12.62 -11.36
C ALA A 31 -6.20 -14.10 -11.39
N GLN A 32 -5.30 -15.05 -11.67
CA GLN A 32 -5.58 -16.49 -11.60
C GLN A 32 -5.62 -17.03 -10.17
N MET A 33 -4.88 -16.40 -9.26
CA MET A 33 -4.68 -16.90 -7.90
C MET A 33 -5.60 -16.23 -6.89
N PHE A 34 -5.87 -14.92 -7.06
CA PHE A 34 -6.57 -14.09 -6.10
C PHE A 34 -7.94 -13.65 -6.61
N ARG A 35 -8.90 -13.59 -5.69
CA ARG A 35 -10.23 -13.07 -5.98
C ARG A 35 -10.22 -11.56 -6.14
N ARG A 36 -9.49 -10.88 -5.27
CA ARG A 36 -9.32 -9.42 -5.25
C ARG A 36 -7.88 -9.08 -4.97
N ALA A 37 -7.45 -7.90 -5.41
CA ALA A 37 -6.15 -7.36 -5.00
C ALA A 37 -6.21 -5.85 -4.79
N ILE A 38 -5.55 -5.36 -3.74
CA ILE A 38 -5.27 -3.93 -3.55
C ILE A 38 -4.14 -3.54 -4.50
N VAL A 39 -4.48 -2.70 -5.47
CA VAL A 39 -3.55 -2.29 -6.53
C VAL A 39 -2.84 -1.00 -6.14
N MET A 40 -1.51 -1.06 -6.07
CA MET A 40 -0.69 0.09 -5.71
C MET A 40 -0.67 1.14 -6.82
N PRO A 41 -0.79 2.45 -6.46
CA PRO A 41 -1.03 3.53 -7.41
C PRO A 41 0.24 4.19 -7.94
N ASN A 42 1.46 3.72 -7.58
CA ASN A 42 2.74 4.36 -7.88
C ASN A 42 3.24 4.10 -9.31
N LEU A 43 2.44 4.50 -10.27
CA LEU A 43 2.80 4.53 -11.69
C LEU A 43 3.60 5.82 -12.05
N ARG A 44 3.87 6.03 -13.32
CA ARG A 44 4.43 7.28 -13.87
C ARG A 44 3.57 7.74 -15.06
N PRO A 45 2.71 8.75 -14.86
CA PRO A 45 2.41 9.49 -13.62
C PRO A 45 1.66 8.63 -12.59
N PRO A 46 1.68 9.02 -11.28
CA PRO A 46 0.94 8.29 -10.25
C PRO A 46 -0.58 8.44 -10.42
N VAL A 47 -1.33 7.49 -9.85
CA VAL A 47 -2.80 7.50 -9.91
C VAL A 47 -3.36 8.41 -8.81
N VAL A 48 -3.62 9.66 -9.15
CA VAL A 48 -4.08 10.70 -8.21
C VAL A 48 -5.53 11.13 -8.43
N THR A 49 -6.17 10.70 -9.54
CA THR A 49 -7.56 11.09 -9.87
C THR A 49 -8.45 9.87 -10.07
N VAL A 50 -9.74 10.07 -9.90
CA VAL A 50 -10.79 9.07 -10.16
C VAL A 50 -10.71 8.58 -11.61
N GLU A 51 -10.53 9.50 -12.55
CA GLU A 51 -10.44 9.19 -13.98
C GLU A 51 -9.21 8.32 -14.28
N ALA A 52 -8.04 8.65 -13.69
CA ALA A 52 -6.82 7.86 -13.84
C ALA A 52 -7.00 6.44 -13.24
N ALA A 53 -7.66 6.34 -12.09
CA ALA A 53 -7.95 5.05 -11.47
C ALA A 53 -8.91 4.20 -12.31
N LYS A 54 -9.97 4.79 -12.87
CA LYS A 54 -10.88 4.10 -13.80
C LYS A 54 -10.13 3.60 -15.03
N ALA A 55 -9.32 4.46 -15.65
CA ALA A 55 -8.53 4.09 -16.82
C ALA A 55 -7.52 2.96 -16.51
N TYR A 56 -6.86 3.01 -15.37
CA TYR A 56 -5.94 1.96 -14.94
C TYR A 56 -6.66 0.65 -14.64
N ARG A 57 -7.81 0.71 -13.95
CA ARG A 57 -8.66 -0.46 -13.73
C ARG A 57 -9.09 -1.13 -15.03
N ASP A 58 -9.49 -0.34 -16.02
CA ASP A 58 -9.92 -0.85 -17.32
C ASP A 58 -8.77 -1.54 -18.06
N GLN A 59 -7.53 -1.01 -17.98
CA GLN A 59 -6.33 -1.66 -18.51
C GLN A 59 -6.05 -3.01 -17.84
N ILE A 60 -6.18 -3.07 -16.50
CA ILE A 60 -6.01 -4.32 -15.74
C ILE A 60 -7.05 -5.36 -16.18
N LEU A 61 -8.32 -4.96 -16.23
CA LEU A 61 -9.41 -5.85 -16.63
C LEU A 61 -9.28 -6.33 -18.08
N ALA A 62 -8.79 -5.48 -18.98
CA ALA A 62 -8.51 -5.86 -20.36
C ALA A 62 -7.38 -6.91 -20.51
N ALA A 63 -6.48 -6.99 -19.50
CA ALA A 63 -5.43 -8.01 -19.43
C ALA A 63 -5.86 -9.29 -18.70
N CYS A 64 -7.08 -9.33 -18.15
CA CYS A 64 -7.64 -10.49 -17.47
C CYS A 64 -8.49 -11.36 -18.41
N ASP A 65 -8.43 -12.67 -18.22
CA ASP A 65 -9.49 -13.56 -18.73
C ASP A 65 -10.73 -13.37 -17.83
N PRO A 66 -11.91 -13.03 -18.40
CA PRO A 66 -13.15 -12.84 -17.61
C PRO A 66 -13.52 -14.05 -16.74
N ARG A 67 -13.08 -15.25 -17.09
CA ARG A 67 -13.33 -16.47 -16.32
C ARG A 67 -12.64 -16.51 -14.96
N TRP A 68 -11.58 -15.71 -14.76
CA TRP A 68 -10.89 -15.66 -13.47
C TRP A 68 -11.70 -14.94 -12.40
N GLY A 69 -12.63 -14.06 -12.79
CA GLY A 69 -13.51 -13.33 -11.86
C GLY A 69 -12.75 -12.40 -10.93
N PHE A 70 -11.59 -11.90 -11.35
CA PHE A 70 -10.72 -11.02 -10.59
C PHE A 70 -11.30 -9.62 -10.44
N THR A 71 -11.15 -9.03 -9.26
CA THR A 71 -11.58 -7.66 -8.97
C THR A 71 -10.39 -6.82 -8.47
N PRO A 72 -9.84 -5.90 -9.27
CA PRO A 72 -8.84 -4.95 -8.80
C PRO A 72 -9.48 -3.89 -7.90
N LEU A 73 -8.94 -3.72 -6.70
CA LEU A 73 -9.32 -2.71 -5.73
C LEU A 73 -8.35 -1.53 -5.89
N MET A 74 -8.82 -0.44 -6.50
CA MET A 74 -7.96 0.68 -6.84
C MET A 74 -7.67 1.57 -5.64
N THR A 75 -6.47 2.15 -5.60
CA THR A 75 -6.05 3.08 -4.55
C THR A 75 -5.65 4.43 -5.15
N ALA A 76 -5.85 5.49 -4.36
CA ALA A 76 -5.36 6.82 -4.68
C ALA A 76 -3.93 7.00 -4.18
N TYR A 77 -3.08 7.65 -4.97
CA TYR A 77 -1.74 8.06 -4.54
C TYR A 77 -1.83 9.41 -3.85
N LEU A 78 -1.42 9.52 -2.58
CA LEU A 78 -1.38 10.79 -1.86
C LEU A 78 -0.15 11.61 -2.26
N THR A 79 -0.40 12.86 -2.64
CA THR A 79 0.61 13.90 -2.89
C THR A 79 0.36 15.09 -1.97
N ASP A 80 1.32 15.99 -1.83
CA ASP A 80 1.14 17.20 -1.03
C ASP A 80 -0.02 18.09 -1.49
N ASP A 81 -0.36 18.04 -2.79
CA ASP A 81 -1.36 18.91 -3.41
C ASP A 81 -2.69 18.20 -3.72
N ILE A 82 -2.88 16.96 -3.26
CA ILE A 82 -4.12 16.23 -3.58
C ILE A 82 -5.33 16.85 -2.91
N ALA A 83 -6.39 17.09 -3.68
CA ALA A 83 -7.61 17.69 -3.16
C ALA A 83 -8.42 16.66 -2.33
N PRO A 84 -8.84 16.99 -1.09
CA PRO A 84 -9.67 16.10 -0.27
C PRO A 84 -10.95 15.66 -0.99
N GLU A 85 -11.57 16.55 -1.76
CA GLU A 85 -12.81 16.28 -2.51
C GLU A 85 -12.61 15.18 -3.56
N GLU A 86 -11.42 15.07 -4.14
CA GLU A 86 -11.12 14.01 -5.12
C GLU A 86 -11.06 12.63 -4.46
N ILE A 87 -10.49 12.56 -3.26
CA ILE A 87 -10.44 11.35 -2.45
C ILE A 87 -11.84 10.93 -2.02
N GLU A 88 -12.62 11.87 -1.47
CA GLU A 88 -13.99 11.62 -1.05
C GLU A 88 -14.88 11.19 -2.21
N ARG A 89 -14.79 11.89 -3.35
CA ARG A 89 -15.52 11.54 -4.56
C ARG A 89 -15.21 10.11 -5.02
N GLY A 90 -13.93 9.78 -5.11
CA GLY A 90 -13.51 8.48 -5.57
C GLY A 90 -13.94 7.33 -4.66
N PHE A 91 -13.97 7.56 -3.35
CA PHE A 91 -14.48 6.57 -2.38
C PHE A 91 -16.00 6.41 -2.49
N HIS A 92 -16.75 7.51 -2.56
CA HIS A 92 -18.21 7.46 -2.69
C HIS A 92 -18.69 6.86 -4.03
N GLU A 93 -17.94 7.09 -5.12
CA GLU A 93 -18.19 6.44 -6.41
C GLU A 93 -17.78 4.96 -6.45
N GLY A 94 -17.16 4.42 -5.39
CA GLY A 94 -16.64 3.05 -5.35
C GLY A 94 -15.47 2.81 -6.29
N VAL A 95 -14.73 3.87 -6.66
CA VAL A 95 -13.53 3.79 -7.49
C VAL A 95 -12.30 3.56 -6.63
N PHE A 96 -12.09 4.37 -5.60
CA PHE A 96 -11.03 4.15 -4.64
C PHE A 96 -11.51 3.27 -3.48
N THR A 97 -10.74 2.26 -3.15
CA THR A 97 -10.95 1.42 -1.96
C THR A 97 -10.18 1.96 -0.76
N ALA A 98 -9.03 2.57 -1.00
CA ALA A 98 -8.13 3.12 0.00
C ALA A 98 -7.27 4.23 -0.63
N ALA A 99 -6.58 5.01 0.20
CA ALA A 99 -5.51 5.89 -0.26
C ALA A 99 -4.16 5.40 0.24
N LYS A 100 -3.12 5.57 -0.58
CA LYS A 100 -1.75 5.13 -0.29
C LYS A 100 -0.84 6.31 -0.02
N LEU A 101 -0.25 6.32 1.16
CA LEU A 101 0.79 7.25 1.56
C LEU A 101 2.17 6.65 1.31
N TYR A 102 2.94 7.35 0.48
CA TYR A 102 4.38 7.17 0.37
C TYR A 102 5.07 8.42 0.91
N PRO A 103 5.98 8.31 1.87
CA PRO A 103 6.92 9.40 2.11
C PRO A 103 7.72 9.68 0.84
N ALA A 104 7.93 10.95 0.52
CA ALA A 104 8.63 11.34 -0.70
C ALA A 104 10.02 10.69 -0.78
N ASN A 105 10.31 10.04 -1.90
CA ASN A 105 11.57 9.32 -2.18
C ASN A 105 11.84 8.07 -1.31
N ALA A 106 10.88 7.56 -0.57
CA ALA A 106 11.06 6.35 0.25
C ALA A 106 11.25 5.08 -0.56
N THR A 107 10.65 4.99 -1.75
CA THR A 107 10.68 3.77 -2.57
C THR A 107 10.54 4.08 -4.06
N THR A 108 10.43 3.06 -4.89
CA THR A 108 10.26 3.19 -6.35
C THR A 108 9.01 4.02 -6.69
N ASN A 109 9.19 5.01 -7.58
CA ASN A 109 8.13 5.92 -8.05
C ASN A 109 7.43 6.69 -6.90
N SER A 110 8.17 7.04 -5.84
CA SER A 110 7.65 7.80 -4.71
C SER A 110 8.10 9.27 -4.65
N ALA A 111 8.72 9.78 -5.70
CA ALA A 111 9.19 11.18 -5.73
C ALA A 111 8.06 12.21 -5.58
N ALA A 112 6.82 11.87 -6.02
CA ALA A 112 5.64 12.70 -5.85
C ALA A 112 4.91 12.44 -4.51
N GLY A 113 5.49 11.64 -3.62
CA GLY A 113 4.91 11.31 -2.31
C GLY A 113 4.83 12.50 -1.37
N VAL A 114 4.28 12.24 -0.21
CA VAL A 114 4.05 13.27 0.82
C VAL A 114 5.40 13.67 1.44
N THR A 115 5.67 14.97 1.42
CA THR A 115 6.87 15.55 2.05
C THR A 115 6.65 15.85 3.52
N GLU A 116 5.44 16.36 3.87
CA GLU A 116 5.06 16.70 5.22
C GLU A 116 3.60 16.29 5.50
N LEU A 117 3.34 15.62 6.62
CA LEU A 117 1.99 15.18 6.99
C LEU A 117 0.99 16.32 7.13
N SER A 118 1.47 17.52 7.42
CA SER A 118 0.64 18.74 7.50
C SER A 118 -0.03 19.10 6.17
N HIS A 119 0.57 18.77 5.03
CA HIS A 119 0.02 19.04 3.70
C HIS A 119 -1.26 18.23 3.40
N ILE A 120 -1.36 17.04 3.98
CA ILE A 120 -2.51 16.15 3.76
C ILE A 120 -3.49 16.10 4.95
N HIS A 121 -3.43 17.09 5.87
CA HIS A 121 -4.29 17.12 7.05
C HIS A 121 -5.78 17.00 6.73
N ASP A 122 -6.26 17.80 5.80
CA ASP A 122 -7.68 17.84 5.42
C ASP A 122 -8.10 16.54 4.70
N VAL A 123 -7.18 15.92 3.95
CA VAL A 123 -7.38 14.61 3.33
C VAL A 123 -7.58 13.55 4.40
N LEU A 124 -6.70 13.50 5.42
CA LEU A 124 -6.79 12.51 6.50
C LEU A 124 -8.08 12.68 7.33
N LEU A 125 -8.49 13.92 7.61
CA LEU A 125 -9.78 14.22 8.26
C LEU A 125 -10.96 13.74 7.40
N GLY A 126 -10.92 14.00 6.11
CA GLY A 126 -11.93 13.51 5.16
C GLY A 126 -12.02 11.99 5.15
N MET A 127 -10.87 11.32 5.06
CA MET A 127 -10.78 9.85 5.07
C MET A 127 -11.32 9.25 6.37
N GLU A 128 -10.96 9.81 7.53
CA GLU A 128 -11.49 9.39 8.83
C GLU A 128 -13.02 9.47 8.86
N ARG A 129 -13.57 10.62 8.44
CA ARG A 129 -15.02 10.87 8.42
C ARG A 129 -15.79 9.90 7.55
N ILE A 130 -15.26 9.53 6.38
CA ILE A 130 -15.94 8.62 5.44
C ILE A 130 -15.57 7.14 5.68
N GLY A 131 -14.67 6.85 6.62
CA GLY A 131 -14.22 5.49 6.93
C GLY A 131 -13.33 4.86 5.87
N MET A 132 -12.65 5.68 5.03
CA MET A 132 -11.73 5.21 4.00
C MET A 132 -10.38 4.82 4.61
N PRO A 133 -9.83 3.63 4.31
CA PRO A 133 -8.54 3.20 4.85
C PRO A 133 -7.36 3.98 4.27
N LEU A 134 -6.37 4.28 5.13
CA LEU A 134 -5.05 4.78 4.77
C LEU A 134 -4.05 3.63 4.78
N LEU A 135 -3.39 3.38 3.65
CA LEU A 135 -2.32 2.41 3.51
C LEU A 135 -0.99 3.16 3.55
N ILE A 136 -0.04 2.73 4.39
CA ILE A 136 1.20 3.49 4.63
C ILE A 136 2.42 2.65 4.27
N HIS A 137 3.32 3.22 3.45
CA HIS A 137 4.71 2.80 3.37
C HIS A 137 5.47 3.41 4.55
N GLY A 138 5.75 2.61 5.56
CA GLY A 138 6.15 3.09 6.89
C GLY A 138 7.65 3.26 7.05
N GLU A 139 8.31 4.11 6.26
CA GLU A 139 9.74 4.38 6.38
C GLU A 139 10.04 5.89 6.35
N VAL A 140 10.99 6.33 7.20
CA VAL A 140 11.58 7.67 7.06
C VAL A 140 12.63 7.67 5.95
N THR A 141 12.88 8.86 5.38
CA THR A 141 13.84 9.04 4.28
C THR A 141 15.11 9.79 4.69
N ASP A 142 15.28 10.04 5.99
CA ASP A 142 16.44 10.72 6.54
C ASP A 142 17.73 9.94 6.22
N VAL A 143 18.73 10.64 5.69
CA VAL A 143 20.01 10.03 5.29
C VAL A 143 20.85 9.55 6.50
N ASP A 144 20.60 10.13 7.68
CA ASP A 144 21.31 9.82 8.91
C ASP A 144 20.65 8.66 9.69
N VAL A 145 19.52 8.14 9.23
CA VAL A 145 18.83 6.99 9.83
C VAL A 145 19.22 5.73 9.09
N ASP A 146 19.75 4.75 9.83
CA ASP A 146 20.08 3.44 9.28
C ASP A 146 18.85 2.80 8.64
N VAL A 147 19.04 2.13 7.50
CA VAL A 147 17.93 1.51 6.75
C VAL A 147 17.10 0.53 7.60
N PHE A 148 17.72 -0.16 8.55
CA PHE A 148 17.04 -1.10 9.45
C PHE A 148 16.24 -0.43 10.56
N ASP A 149 16.50 0.86 10.84
CA ASP A 149 15.80 1.63 11.87
C ASP A 149 14.66 2.50 11.29
N ARG A 150 14.57 2.64 9.97
CA ARG A 150 13.64 3.56 9.29
C ARG A 150 12.19 3.33 9.64
N GLU A 151 11.77 2.07 9.73
CA GLU A 151 10.39 1.72 10.07
C GLU A 151 10.10 2.07 11.55
N ALA A 152 10.98 1.73 12.47
CA ALA A 152 10.83 2.04 13.88
C ALA A 152 10.78 3.56 14.12
N VAL A 153 11.65 4.31 13.45
CA VAL A 153 11.66 5.78 13.51
C VAL A 153 10.38 6.38 12.91
N PHE A 154 9.86 5.81 11.82
CA PHE A 154 8.60 6.24 11.21
C PHE A 154 7.42 6.04 12.16
N ILE A 155 7.37 4.91 12.87
CA ILE A 155 6.34 4.65 13.88
C ILE A 155 6.32 5.77 14.92
N GLU A 156 7.48 6.12 15.46
CA GLU A 156 7.57 7.16 16.51
C GLU A 156 7.26 8.56 16.00
N ARG A 157 7.82 8.95 14.86
CA ARG A 157 7.76 10.34 14.36
C ARG A 157 6.51 10.66 13.56
N SER A 158 5.88 9.62 12.94
CA SER A 158 4.79 9.82 11.98
C SER A 158 3.54 9.02 12.34
N LEU A 159 3.65 7.71 12.56
CA LEU A 159 2.48 6.86 12.74
C LEU A 159 1.76 7.12 14.06
N LYS A 160 2.48 7.27 15.18
CA LYS A 160 1.89 7.64 16.47
C LYS A 160 1.16 8.97 16.41
N PRO A 161 1.76 10.07 15.90
CA PRO A 161 1.04 11.32 15.70
C PRO A 161 -0.20 11.23 14.80
N ILE A 162 -0.16 10.40 13.74
CA ILE A 162 -1.35 10.15 12.92
C ILE A 162 -2.43 9.49 13.77
N ARG A 163 -2.12 8.46 14.53
CA ARG A 163 -3.08 7.74 15.37
C ARG A 163 -3.65 8.63 16.48
N ASP A 164 -2.83 9.45 17.11
CA ASP A 164 -3.26 10.36 18.16
C ASP A 164 -4.20 11.45 17.61
N ARG A 165 -3.94 11.94 16.41
CA ARG A 165 -4.71 13.02 15.80
C ARG A 165 -5.98 12.56 15.08
N TYR A 166 -5.99 11.34 14.55
CA TYR A 166 -7.09 10.75 13.80
C TYR A 166 -7.43 9.36 14.38
N PRO A 167 -8.05 9.32 15.56
CA PRO A 167 -8.25 8.05 16.28
C PRO A 167 -9.19 7.07 15.58
N ASP A 168 -10.14 7.55 14.78
CA ASP A 168 -11.08 6.72 14.02
C ASP A 168 -10.61 6.38 12.60
N LEU A 169 -9.47 6.95 12.15
CA LEU A 169 -8.91 6.63 10.86
C LEU A 169 -8.43 5.18 10.82
N LYS A 170 -8.93 4.43 9.85
CA LYS A 170 -8.43 3.07 9.60
C LYS A 170 -7.08 3.12 8.93
N VAL A 171 -6.08 2.53 9.54
CA VAL A 171 -4.69 2.57 9.05
C VAL A 171 -4.19 1.15 8.83
N VAL A 172 -3.48 0.94 7.72
CA VAL A 172 -2.72 -0.28 7.45
C VAL A 172 -1.25 0.09 7.29
N LEU A 173 -0.41 -0.34 8.22
CA LEU A 173 1.04 -0.29 8.08
C LEU A 173 1.47 -1.45 7.18
N GLU A 174 1.89 -1.16 5.96
CA GLU A 174 2.13 -2.19 4.96
C GLU A 174 3.54 -2.77 5.03
N HIS A 175 3.64 -4.08 4.70
CA HIS A 175 4.89 -4.86 4.56
C HIS A 175 5.88 -4.64 5.71
N ILE A 176 5.38 -4.71 6.95
CA ILE A 176 6.20 -4.51 8.16
C ILE A 176 7.37 -5.48 8.23
N THR A 177 8.50 -5.01 8.76
CA THR A 177 9.76 -5.74 8.79
C THR A 177 10.41 -5.82 10.16
N THR A 178 9.95 -5.03 11.13
CA THR A 178 10.59 -4.87 12.44
C THR A 178 9.73 -5.45 13.58
N GLU A 179 10.39 -5.87 14.65
CA GLU A 179 9.72 -6.25 15.90
C GLU A 179 8.90 -5.09 16.46
N GLN A 180 9.41 -3.87 16.38
CA GLN A 180 8.72 -2.66 16.83
C GLN A 180 7.37 -2.47 16.12
N ALA A 181 7.30 -2.74 14.81
CA ALA A 181 6.05 -2.67 14.06
C ALA A 181 5.08 -3.77 14.49
N VAL A 182 5.56 -5.00 14.71
CA VAL A 182 4.72 -6.10 15.20
C VAL A 182 4.13 -5.76 16.57
N ASP A 183 4.95 -5.28 17.50
CA ASP A 183 4.52 -4.93 18.86
C ASP A 183 3.55 -3.75 18.85
N PHE A 184 3.84 -2.72 18.04
CA PHE A 184 2.97 -1.55 17.91
C PHE A 184 1.59 -1.92 17.36
N VAL A 185 1.53 -2.68 16.27
CA VAL A 185 0.26 -3.11 15.69
C VAL A 185 -0.47 -4.12 16.60
N GLY A 186 0.27 -5.04 17.23
CA GLY A 186 -0.29 -6.04 18.15
C GLY A 186 -0.89 -5.44 19.42
N SER A 187 -0.43 -4.25 19.85
CA SER A 187 -0.94 -3.53 21.02
C SER A 187 -2.02 -2.49 20.67
N ALA A 188 -2.29 -2.24 19.40
CA ALA A 188 -3.20 -1.20 18.94
C ALA A 188 -4.67 -1.65 18.96
N ASP A 189 -5.56 -0.69 18.74
CA ASP A 189 -6.99 -0.92 18.59
C ASP A 189 -7.36 -1.50 17.20
N GLN A 190 -8.65 -1.72 16.98
CA GLN A 190 -9.21 -2.30 15.75
C GLN A 190 -9.02 -1.43 14.48
N ASN A 191 -8.60 -0.17 14.62
CA ASN A 191 -8.39 0.77 13.51
C ASN A 191 -6.95 0.74 12.98
N LEU A 192 -6.07 -0.13 13.50
CA LEU A 192 -4.74 -0.36 12.99
C LEU A 192 -4.55 -1.83 12.60
N ALA A 193 -4.05 -2.05 11.39
CA ALA A 193 -3.68 -3.35 10.87
C ALA A 193 -2.30 -3.27 10.21
N ALA A 194 -1.73 -4.42 9.87
CA ALA A 194 -0.50 -4.49 9.07
C ALA A 194 -0.60 -5.54 7.96
N THR A 195 0.27 -5.43 6.97
CA THR A 195 0.55 -6.50 6.02
C THR A 195 1.99 -6.99 6.17
N ILE A 196 2.19 -8.27 5.89
CA ILE A 196 3.50 -8.92 5.87
C ILE A 196 3.62 -9.61 4.50
N THR A 197 4.74 -9.38 3.81
CA THR A 197 5.00 -10.07 2.55
C THR A 197 5.66 -11.43 2.81
N PRO A 198 5.46 -12.44 1.93
CA PRO A 198 6.02 -13.78 2.13
C PRO A 198 7.53 -13.79 2.31
N HIS A 199 8.27 -12.94 1.61
CA HIS A 199 9.73 -12.89 1.71
C HIS A 199 10.23 -12.27 3.02
N HIS A 200 9.43 -11.49 3.73
CA HIS A 200 9.80 -10.96 5.06
C HIS A 200 9.72 -12.03 6.15
N LEU A 201 9.01 -13.14 5.94
CA LEU A 201 8.93 -14.22 6.90
C LEU A 201 10.20 -15.10 6.94
N PRO A 202 10.78 -15.53 5.78
CA PRO A 202 11.97 -16.37 5.78
C PRO A 202 13.29 -15.58 5.74
N VAL A 203 13.28 -14.30 5.37
CA VAL A 203 14.50 -13.48 5.20
C VAL A 203 14.83 -12.78 6.51
N SER A 204 16.01 -13.09 7.06
CA SER A 204 16.58 -12.41 8.22
C SER A 204 17.69 -11.44 7.81
N TYR A 205 18.14 -10.63 8.75
CA TYR A 205 19.28 -9.74 8.58
C TYR A 205 20.50 -10.42 7.95
N THR A 206 20.81 -11.64 8.37
CA THR A 206 21.94 -12.42 7.82
C THR A 206 21.76 -12.77 6.35
N HIS A 207 20.54 -12.96 5.89
CA HIS A 207 20.23 -13.21 4.48
C HIS A 207 20.31 -11.93 3.64
N LEU A 208 20.03 -10.78 4.21
CA LEU A 208 20.10 -9.48 3.51
C LEU A 208 21.54 -9.00 3.35
N THR A 209 22.39 -9.22 4.36
CA THR A 209 23.75 -8.67 4.35
C THR A 209 24.75 -9.54 3.57
N LEU A 210 24.66 -10.85 3.67
CA LEU A 210 25.62 -11.74 3.02
C LEU A 210 25.60 -11.69 1.48
N PRO A 211 24.44 -11.72 0.81
CA PRO A 211 24.40 -11.63 -0.64
C PRO A 211 24.87 -10.28 -1.18
N THR A 212 24.52 -9.19 -0.52
CA THR A 212 24.87 -7.84 -0.99
C THR A 212 26.36 -7.52 -0.85
N SER A 213 27.03 -8.11 0.13
CA SER A 213 28.47 -7.94 0.32
C SER A 213 29.33 -8.69 -0.72
N ILE A 214 28.74 -9.64 -1.42
CA ILE A 214 29.45 -10.51 -2.39
C ILE A 214 29.26 -10.05 -3.84
N GLN A 215 28.21 -9.27 -4.10
CA GLN A 215 27.78 -8.92 -5.46
C GLN A 215 28.11 -7.48 -5.89
N VAL A 216 28.86 -6.75 -5.10
CA VAL A 216 29.29 -5.38 -5.44
C VAL A 216 30.79 -5.40 -5.92
#